data_265ab59f3a0297b3e5eb1c8312adae2f
#
_entry.id   265ab59f3a0297b3e5eb1c8312adae2f
#
_cell.length_a   1.000
_cell.length_b   1.000
_cell.length_c   1.000
_cell.angle_alpha   90.00
_cell.angle_beta   90.00
_cell.angle_gamma   90.00
#
_symmetry.space_group_name_H-M   'P 1'
#
loop_
_entity.id
_entity.type
_entity.pdbx_description
1 polymer ?
#
loop_
_entity_poly.entity_id
_entity_poly.type
_entity_poly.pdbx_seq_one_letter_code
_entity_poly.pdbx_strand_id
1 'polypeptide(L)'
;MKKMKKKLSPILSLFSLFLIIGFSVKGQLPAYLQDYKECYNENPRAANLQWFKDARFGMFIHYGLYSQLGKGEWVQLRDTIPLDKYAKLKDNFTASGFDADFIVQLAKKAGMKYITITSKHHDGFCLFQTKETDFNSVNSPARRDLMGELAEACEKEGLGLFLYYSYAADWKHPWFYSLEAGWRNARPAYKVKPEAYKYKKPEDFRKYVDYVHAQLRELLTQYPTIAGIWFDPIIGYYANPDVFPIEETYTLIRRLSPHALISFKQGANGDEDFMAPERGGNKKVGEQYPVAQRAYELNKNKPKEVCNTMQPHLPGAGNNWGYNKAHNGHHLKVDEVKILLGDALLNGYNLLLNIGPLPDGSVHPEDIETLSNLKQE
;
A
#
# COMPACT_ATOMS: atom_id res chain seq x y z
N MET A 1 -74.01 38.74 -31.06
CA MET A 1 -72.79 38.86 -30.23
C MET A 1 -72.87 37.92 -29.06
N LYS A 2 -72.20 36.73 -29.11
CA LYS A 2 -72.15 35.73 -28.05
C LYS A 2 -70.80 35.82 -27.36
N LYS A 3 -70.78 36.18 -26.05
CA LYS A 3 -69.55 36.20 -25.24
C LYS A 3 -69.18 34.77 -24.83
N MET A 4 -68.01 34.31 -25.31
CA MET A 4 -67.40 33.06 -24.81
C MET A 4 -66.68 33.29 -23.50
N LYS A 5 -67.11 32.58 -22.44
CA LYS A 5 -66.42 32.52 -21.16
C LYS A 5 -65.29 31.47 -21.23
N LYS A 6 -64.05 31.88 -21.09
CA LYS A 6 -62.91 30.99 -20.92
C LYS A 6 -62.93 30.45 -19.45
N LYS A 7 -62.98 29.11 -19.34
CA LYS A 7 -62.75 28.42 -18.05
C LYS A 7 -61.23 28.27 -17.88
N LEU A 8 -60.71 28.83 -16.79
CA LEU A 8 -59.36 28.50 -16.29
C LEU A 8 -59.43 27.20 -15.48
N SER A 9 -58.65 26.19 -15.89
CA SER A 9 -58.34 25.02 -15.03
C SER A 9 -57.19 25.32 -14.09
N PRO A 10 -57.24 24.95 -12.81
CA PRO A 10 -56.11 25.04 -11.93
C PRO A 10 -55.15 23.86 -12.18
N ILE A 11 -53.92 24.15 -12.59
CA ILE A 11 -52.81 23.18 -12.61
C ILE A 11 -52.35 22.96 -11.17
N LEU A 12 -52.67 21.79 -10.65
CA LEU A 12 -52.17 21.33 -9.33
C LEU A 12 -50.72 20.87 -9.55
N SER A 13 -49.76 21.69 -9.12
CA SER A 13 -48.35 21.36 -9.12
C SER A 13 -48.08 20.43 -7.96
N LEU A 14 -47.89 19.12 -8.24
CA LEU A 14 -47.47 18.11 -7.27
C LEU A 14 -45.93 18.26 -7.10
N PHE A 15 -45.47 18.96 -6.07
CA PHE A 15 -44.07 18.93 -5.66
C PHE A 15 -43.83 17.58 -4.96
N SER A 16 -43.27 16.62 -5.69
CA SER A 16 -42.76 15.37 -5.11
C SER A 16 -41.48 15.68 -4.36
N LEU A 17 -41.59 15.74 -3.03
CA LEU A 17 -40.45 15.83 -2.13
C LEU A 17 -39.72 14.46 -2.16
N PHE A 18 -38.68 14.31 -2.98
CA PHE A 18 -37.78 13.16 -2.88
C PHE A 18 -36.99 13.25 -1.58
N LEU A 19 -37.45 12.53 -0.56
CA LEU A 19 -36.65 12.23 0.62
C LEU A 19 -35.51 11.33 0.15
N ILE A 20 -34.32 11.89 -0.04
CA ILE A 20 -33.08 11.10 -0.22
C ILE A 20 -32.78 10.51 1.16
N ILE A 21 -33.34 9.32 1.42
CA ILE A 21 -32.90 8.48 2.52
C ILE A 21 -31.51 8.02 2.12
N GLY A 22 -30.50 8.70 2.66
CA GLY A 22 -29.11 8.25 2.58
C GLY A 22 -29.01 6.91 3.30
N PHE A 23 -29.13 5.80 2.57
CA PHE A 23 -28.69 4.51 3.08
C PHE A 23 -27.18 4.63 3.29
N SER A 24 -26.78 4.90 4.54
CA SER A 24 -25.43 4.61 4.99
C SER A 24 -25.27 3.10 4.85
N VAL A 25 -24.62 2.64 3.81
CA VAL A 25 -24.16 1.25 3.71
C VAL A 25 -23.18 1.10 4.87
N LYS A 26 -23.64 0.57 6.01
CA LYS A 26 -22.75 0.15 7.08
C LYS A 26 -21.88 -0.94 6.45
N GLY A 27 -20.62 -0.62 6.23
CA GLY A 27 -19.64 -1.61 5.79
C GLY A 27 -19.63 -2.80 6.74
N GLN A 28 -19.32 -3.97 6.23
CA GLN A 28 -19.10 -5.17 7.05
C GLN A 28 -18.06 -4.83 8.13
N LEU A 29 -18.35 -5.19 9.39
CA LEU A 29 -17.38 -5.08 10.47
C LEU A 29 -16.25 -6.08 10.21
N PRO A 30 -15.01 -5.63 9.98
CA PRO A 30 -13.87 -6.54 9.76
C PRO A 30 -13.63 -7.44 10.98
N ALA A 31 -13.20 -8.67 10.74
CA ALA A 31 -12.98 -9.66 11.80
C ALA A 31 -11.97 -9.18 12.86
N TYR A 32 -10.90 -8.48 12.44
CA TYR A 32 -9.89 -7.95 13.35
C TYR A 32 -10.38 -6.79 14.24
N LEU A 33 -11.58 -6.23 13.98
CA LEU A 33 -12.20 -5.14 14.75
C LEU A 33 -13.35 -5.62 15.67
N GLN A 34 -13.53 -6.93 15.84
CA GLN A 34 -14.65 -7.45 16.65
C GLN A 34 -14.64 -6.93 18.11
N ASP A 35 -13.45 -6.83 18.71
CA ASP A 35 -13.30 -6.30 20.07
C ASP A 35 -13.51 -4.78 20.15
N TYR A 36 -13.56 -4.08 19.01
CA TYR A 36 -13.78 -2.64 18.88
C TYR A 36 -15.16 -2.28 18.31
N LYS A 37 -16.09 -3.23 18.28
CA LYS A 37 -17.39 -3.11 17.62
C LYS A 37 -18.20 -1.89 18.07
N GLU A 38 -18.22 -1.58 19.34
CA GLU A 38 -18.97 -0.42 19.88
C GLU A 38 -18.40 0.88 19.31
N CYS A 39 -17.11 1.09 19.41
CA CYS A 39 -16.43 2.23 18.82
C CYS A 39 -16.60 2.28 17.29
N TYR A 40 -16.54 1.12 16.61
CA TYR A 40 -16.74 1.03 15.17
C TYR A 40 -18.13 1.50 14.73
N ASN A 41 -19.15 1.20 15.49
CA ASN A 41 -20.52 1.64 15.18
C ASN A 41 -20.68 3.18 15.26
N GLU A 42 -19.91 3.84 16.10
CA GLU A 42 -19.91 5.30 16.27
C GLU A 42 -18.94 5.98 15.27
N ASN A 43 -17.72 5.48 15.20
CA ASN A 43 -16.66 6.01 14.34
C ASN A 43 -15.73 4.89 13.86
N PRO A 44 -15.98 4.33 12.66
CA PRO A 44 -15.19 3.22 12.13
C PRO A 44 -13.68 3.48 12.05
N ARG A 45 -13.28 4.71 11.68
CA ARG A 45 -11.86 5.10 11.59
C ARG A 45 -11.21 5.19 12.95
N ALA A 46 -11.90 5.74 13.95
CA ALA A 46 -11.38 5.84 15.31
C ALA A 46 -11.17 4.44 15.92
N ALA A 47 -12.10 3.53 15.71
CA ALA A 47 -11.99 2.14 16.14
C ALA A 47 -10.77 1.45 15.52
N ASN A 48 -10.59 1.61 14.20
CA ASN A 48 -9.45 1.04 13.49
C ASN A 48 -8.11 1.67 13.95
N LEU A 49 -8.09 2.97 14.20
CA LEU A 49 -6.89 3.64 14.71
C LEU A 49 -6.54 3.18 16.14
N GLN A 50 -7.55 2.95 16.99
CA GLN A 50 -7.33 2.40 18.33
C GLN A 50 -6.78 0.97 18.24
N TRP A 51 -7.42 0.10 17.45
CA TRP A 51 -6.90 -1.23 17.19
C TRP A 51 -5.45 -1.20 16.67
N PHE A 52 -5.13 -0.33 15.72
CA PHE A 52 -3.77 -0.21 15.18
C PHE A 52 -2.73 0.13 16.27
N LYS A 53 -3.07 1.02 17.20
CA LYS A 53 -2.20 1.33 18.34
C LYS A 53 -1.98 0.12 19.26
N ASP A 54 -2.99 -0.72 19.41
CA ASP A 54 -2.95 -1.90 20.29
C ASP A 54 -2.29 -3.11 19.59
N ALA A 55 -2.25 -3.12 18.26
CA ALA A 55 -1.73 -4.21 17.43
C ALA A 55 -0.22 -4.43 17.58
N ARG A 56 0.58 -3.38 17.73
CA ARG A 56 2.01 -3.32 18.08
C ARG A 56 2.98 -4.02 17.14
N PHE A 57 2.62 -5.14 16.49
CA PHE A 57 3.53 -5.93 15.65
C PHE A 57 2.81 -6.42 14.39
N GLY A 58 3.43 -6.23 13.23
CA GLY A 58 2.93 -6.65 11.92
C GLY A 58 4.00 -7.22 11.01
N MET A 59 3.58 -7.99 10.00
CA MET A 59 4.42 -8.52 8.93
C MET A 59 4.34 -7.59 7.72
N PHE A 60 5.49 -7.21 7.15
CA PHE A 60 5.55 -6.60 5.83
C PHE A 60 5.96 -7.64 4.79
N ILE A 61 5.41 -7.56 3.58
CA ILE A 61 5.73 -8.48 2.49
C ILE A 61 6.06 -7.68 1.24
N HIS A 62 7.33 -7.77 0.79
CA HIS A 62 7.73 -7.25 -0.51
C HIS A 62 7.88 -8.40 -1.50
N TYR A 63 6.85 -8.62 -2.32
CA TYR A 63 6.81 -9.66 -3.34
C TYR A 63 6.40 -9.08 -4.70
N GLY A 64 7.00 -9.57 -5.78
CA GLY A 64 6.71 -9.13 -7.14
C GLY A 64 7.70 -9.71 -8.16
N LEU A 65 7.71 -9.16 -9.37
CA LEU A 65 8.58 -9.63 -10.46
C LEU A 65 10.07 -9.58 -10.09
N TYR A 66 10.47 -8.60 -9.28
CA TYR A 66 11.85 -8.44 -8.83
C TYR A 66 12.38 -9.63 -8.02
N SER A 67 11.50 -10.40 -7.35
CA SER A 67 11.89 -11.61 -6.62
C SER A 67 12.54 -12.64 -7.55
N GLN A 68 12.11 -12.73 -8.81
CA GLN A 68 12.71 -13.63 -9.82
C GLN A 68 14.18 -13.33 -10.11
N LEU A 69 14.60 -12.09 -9.92
CA LEU A 69 15.99 -11.67 -10.17
C LEU A 69 16.89 -11.86 -8.95
N GLY A 70 16.32 -12.00 -7.75
CA GLY A 70 17.06 -12.25 -6.51
C GLY A 70 18.07 -11.15 -6.16
N LYS A 71 17.73 -9.89 -6.44
CA LYS A 71 18.60 -8.72 -6.20
C LYS A 71 17.86 -7.57 -5.47
N GLY A 72 16.70 -7.85 -4.87
CA GLY A 72 15.86 -6.87 -4.19
C GLY A 72 14.96 -6.05 -5.13
N GLU A 73 14.06 -5.30 -4.54
CA GLU A 73 12.93 -4.64 -5.21
C GLU A 73 13.32 -3.47 -6.13
N TRP A 74 14.48 -2.86 -5.91
CA TRP A 74 15.00 -1.74 -6.72
C TRP A 74 15.84 -2.19 -7.93
N VAL A 75 15.93 -3.48 -8.20
CA VAL A 75 16.84 -4.03 -9.22
C VAL A 75 16.63 -3.44 -10.61
N GLN A 76 15.38 -3.21 -11.03
CA GLN A 76 15.09 -2.60 -12.34
C GLN A 76 15.72 -1.22 -12.47
N LEU A 77 15.65 -0.40 -11.43
CA LEU A 77 16.21 0.95 -11.42
C LEU A 77 17.73 0.92 -11.32
N ARG A 78 18.29 0.14 -10.39
CA ARG A 78 19.74 0.07 -10.13
C ARG A 78 20.53 -0.49 -11.32
N ASP A 79 20.05 -1.59 -11.88
CA ASP A 79 20.68 -2.26 -13.01
C ASP A 79 20.23 -1.67 -14.37
N THR A 80 19.36 -0.64 -14.34
CA THR A 80 18.81 0.03 -15.53
C THR A 80 18.25 -0.99 -16.54
N ILE A 81 17.53 -2.01 -16.03
CA ILE A 81 17.00 -3.09 -16.88
C ILE A 81 15.97 -2.50 -17.86
N PRO A 82 16.14 -2.69 -19.18
CA PRO A 82 15.22 -2.14 -20.19
C PRO A 82 13.76 -2.52 -19.90
N LEU A 83 12.85 -1.55 -20.11
CA LEU A 83 11.44 -1.68 -19.76
C LEU A 83 10.77 -2.91 -20.37
N ASP A 84 11.05 -3.18 -21.63
CA ASP A 84 10.52 -4.34 -22.38
C ASP A 84 11.09 -5.67 -21.83
N LYS A 85 12.36 -5.69 -21.44
CA LYS A 85 12.99 -6.88 -20.83
C LYS A 85 12.44 -7.17 -19.44
N TYR A 86 12.29 -6.12 -18.62
CA TYR A 86 11.71 -6.30 -17.29
C TYR A 86 10.26 -6.77 -17.36
N ALA A 87 9.47 -6.21 -18.27
CA ALA A 87 8.07 -6.58 -18.45
C ALA A 87 7.87 -8.06 -18.81
N LYS A 88 8.83 -8.71 -19.49
CA LYS A 88 8.80 -10.15 -19.81
C LYS A 88 8.92 -11.05 -18.59
N LEU A 89 9.37 -10.55 -17.43
CA LEU A 89 9.38 -11.34 -16.20
C LEU A 89 7.95 -11.80 -15.82
N LYS A 90 6.92 -11.06 -16.22
CA LYS A 90 5.53 -11.47 -16.04
C LYS A 90 5.23 -12.83 -16.65
N ASP A 91 5.86 -13.16 -17.79
CA ASP A 91 5.61 -14.40 -18.53
C ASP A 91 6.09 -15.65 -17.79
N ASN A 92 6.89 -15.49 -16.74
CA ASN A 92 7.39 -16.54 -15.87
C ASN A 92 6.89 -16.42 -14.42
N PHE A 93 6.00 -15.46 -14.13
CA PHE A 93 5.47 -15.27 -12.79
C PHE A 93 4.37 -16.27 -12.48
N THR A 94 4.71 -17.32 -11.72
CA THR A 94 3.79 -18.43 -11.37
C THR A 94 3.18 -18.29 -9.97
N ALA A 95 3.88 -17.65 -9.04
CA ALA A 95 3.51 -17.58 -7.62
C ALA A 95 3.08 -18.97 -7.04
N SER A 96 3.71 -20.04 -7.52
CA SER A 96 3.29 -21.42 -7.20
C SER A 96 3.50 -21.80 -5.74
N GLY A 97 4.39 -21.14 -5.04
CA GLY A 97 4.66 -21.31 -3.60
C GLY A 97 4.00 -20.25 -2.71
N PHE A 98 3.25 -19.28 -3.29
CA PHE A 98 2.51 -18.31 -2.48
C PHE A 98 1.30 -18.98 -1.84
N ASP A 99 1.33 -19.09 -0.51
CA ASP A 99 0.29 -19.70 0.32
C ASP A 99 -0.19 -18.69 1.37
N ALA A 100 -1.36 -18.10 1.12
CA ALA A 100 -1.92 -17.05 1.95
C ALA A 100 -2.28 -17.55 3.37
N ASP A 101 -2.86 -18.76 3.49
CA ASP A 101 -3.18 -19.36 4.78
C ASP A 101 -1.89 -19.61 5.60
N PHE A 102 -0.85 -20.17 4.97
CA PHE A 102 0.45 -20.37 5.63
C PHE A 102 1.08 -19.06 6.11
N ILE A 103 1.09 -18.02 5.27
CA ILE A 103 1.64 -16.71 5.61
C ILE A 103 0.90 -16.11 6.82
N VAL A 104 -0.43 -16.16 6.82
CA VAL A 104 -1.25 -15.66 7.92
C VAL A 104 -1.03 -16.45 9.20
N GLN A 105 -0.95 -17.78 9.13
CA GLN A 105 -0.66 -18.62 10.30
C GLN A 105 0.75 -18.36 10.86
N LEU A 106 1.74 -18.15 10.00
CA LEU A 106 3.11 -17.80 10.42
C LEU A 106 3.12 -16.44 11.14
N ALA A 107 2.43 -15.43 10.60
CA ALA A 107 2.29 -14.12 11.22
C ALA A 107 1.62 -14.25 12.62
N LYS A 108 0.52 -14.99 12.73
CA LYS A 108 -0.16 -15.25 14.01
C LYS A 108 0.75 -15.94 15.01
N LYS A 109 1.47 -16.98 14.58
CA LYS A 109 2.41 -17.72 15.41
C LYS A 109 3.53 -16.83 15.96
N ALA A 110 4.00 -15.87 15.16
CA ALA A 110 4.96 -14.85 15.58
C ALA A 110 4.35 -13.76 16.48
N GLY A 111 3.02 -13.77 16.71
CA GLY A 111 2.30 -12.78 17.50
C GLY A 111 1.94 -11.50 16.76
N MET A 112 2.06 -11.48 15.45
CA MET A 112 1.68 -10.34 14.61
C MET A 112 0.16 -10.23 14.51
N LYS A 113 -0.34 -9.00 14.42
CA LYS A 113 -1.76 -8.66 14.38
C LYS A 113 -2.23 -8.16 13.01
N TYR A 114 -1.31 -7.84 12.13
CA TYR A 114 -1.61 -7.36 10.79
C TYR A 114 -0.51 -7.72 9.80
N ILE A 115 -0.87 -7.64 8.53
CA ILE A 115 0.03 -7.81 7.39
C ILE A 115 -0.06 -6.56 6.52
N THR A 116 1.08 -6.06 6.03
CA THR A 116 1.18 -5.07 4.96
C THR A 116 1.85 -5.75 3.76
N ILE A 117 1.27 -5.67 2.56
CA ILE A 117 1.84 -6.31 1.37
C ILE A 117 1.88 -5.35 0.19
N THR A 118 2.92 -5.44 -0.63
CA THR A 118 3.02 -4.68 -1.89
C THR A 118 1.96 -5.11 -2.89
N SER A 119 0.80 -4.45 -2.91
CA SER A 119 -0.22 -4.69 -3.95
C SER A 119 0.28 -4.24 -5.34
N LYS A 120 1.01 -3.14 -5.40
CA LYS A 120 1.77 -2.66 -6.56
C LYS A 120 3.04 -1.96 -6.08
N HIS A 121 4.22 -2.41 -6.51
CA HIS A 121 5.50 -1.75 -6.26
C HIS A 121 5.87 -0.78 -7.40
N HIS A 122 7.06 -0.16 -7.35
CA HIS A 122 7.52 0.88 -8.29
C HIS A 122 7.65 0.40 -9.74
N ASP A 123 7.81 -0.91 -9.95
CA ASP A 123 7.87 -1.55 -11.27
C ASP A 123 6.52 -1.58 -12.00
N GLY A 124 5.43 -1.24 -11.28
CA GLY A 124 4.07 -1.18 -11.80
C GLY A 124 3.36 -2.52 -11.92
N PHE A 125 3.98 -3.64 -11.47
CA PHE A 125 3.32 -4.94 -11.47
C PHE A 125 2.32 -5.05 -10.31
N CYS A 126 1.08 -5.46 -10.65
CA CYS A 126 -0.01 -5.55 -9.69
C CYS A 126 -0.21 -7.00 -9.24
N LEU A 127 -0.27 -7.25 -7.92
CA LEU A 127 -0.56 -8.58 -7.36
C LEU A 127 -2.06 -8.84 -7.17
N PHE A 128 -2.92 -8.00 -7.73
CA PHE A 128 -4.37 -8.05 -7.63
C PHE A 128 -5.05 -8.00 -8.99
N GLN A 129 -6.31 -8.41 -9.02
CA GLN A 129 -7.13 -8.28 -10.22
C GLN A 129 -7.44 -6.81 -10.49
N THR A 130 -6.95 -6.30 -11.62
CA THR A 130 -7.22 -4.93 -12.09
C THR A 130 -7.58 -4.91 -13.56
N LYS A 131 -8.49 -4.02 -13.94
CA LYS A 131 -8.87 -3.77 -15.35
C LYS A 131 -8.02 -2.69 -16.00
N GLU A 132 -7.25 -1.95 -15.19
CA GLU A 132 -6.47 -0.80 -15.62
C GLU A 132 -5.19 -1.18 -16.37
N THR A 133 -4.72 -2.42 -16.18
CA THR A 133 -3.52 -2.95 -16.85
C THR A 133 -3.51 -4.46 -16.87
N ASP A 134 -2.97 -5.06 -17.95
CA ASP A 134 -2.68 -6.49 -18.04
C ASP A 134 -1.37 -6.87 -17.34
N PHE A 135 -0.65 -5.91 -16.79
CA PHE A 135 0.59 -6.13 -16.07
C PHE A 135 0.31 -6.48 -14.60
N ASN A 136 -0.31 -7.65 -14.43
CA ASN A 136 -0.77 -8.13 -13.12
C ASN A 136 -0.64 -9.66 -12.99
N SER A 137 -0.81 -10.18 -11.76
CA SER A 137 -0.69 -11.59 -11.43
C SER A 137 -1.76 -12.46 -12.09
N VAL A 138 -2.98 -11.92 -12.27
CA VAL A 138 -4.09 -12.66 -12.91
C VAL A 138 -3.82 -12.90 -14.40
N ASN A 139 -3.19 -11.94 -15.07
CA ASN A 139 -2.80 -12.03 -16.48
C ASN A 139 -1.35 -12.56 -16.69
N SER A 140 -0.78 -13.17 -15.66
CA SER A 140 0.47 -13.93 -15.70
C SER A 140 0.19 -15.44 -15.67
N PRO A 141 1.20 -16.33 -15.76
CA PRO A 141 1.03 -17.77 -15.54
C PRO A 141 0.46 -18.15 -14.17
N ALA A 142 0.58 -17.27 -13.16
CA ALA A 142 -0.03 -17.48 -11.84
C ALA A 142 -1.56 -17.59 -11.94
N ARG A 143 -2.20 -16.76 -12.78
CA ARG A 143 -3.68 -16.69 -12.93
C ARG A 143 -4.42 -16.55 -11.60
N ARG A 144 -3.82 -15.84 -10.65
CA ARG A 144 -4.30 -15.71 -9.27
C ARG A 144 -4.37 -14.25 -8.85
N ASP A 145 -5.39 -13.93 -8.06
CA ASP A 145 -5.52 -12.68 -7.32
C ASP A 145 -4.92 -12.86 -5.93
N LEU A 146 -3.62 -12.61 -5.80
CA LEU A 146 -2.90 -12.84 -4.55
C LEU A 146 -3.37 -11.93 -3.41
N MET A 147 -3.89 -10.73 -3.75
CA MET A 147 -4.45 -9.83 -2.73
C MET A 147 -5.79 -10.35 -2.23
N GLY A 148 -6.64 -10.88 -3.12
CA GLY A 148 -7.91 -11.50 -2.74
C GLY A 148 -7.70 -12.68 -1.81
N GLU A 149 -6.79 -13.59 -2.16
CA GLU A 149 -6.45 -14.76 -1.33
C GLU A 149 -5.94 -14.35 0.06
N LEU A 150 -5.06 -13.35 0.12
CA LEU A 150 -4.53 -12.87 1.41
C LEU A 150 -5.58 -12.13 2.24
N ALA A 151 -6.48 -11.36 1.59
CA ALA A 151 -7.57 -10.68 2.27
C ALA A 151 -8.56 -11.67 2.90
N GLU A 152 -8.91 -12.74 2.20
CA GLU A 152 -9.75 -13.83 2.72
C GLU A 152 -9.09 -14.54 3.90
N ALA A 153 -7.80 -14.88 3.79
CA ALA A 153 -7.05 -15.53 4.86
C ALA A 153 -6.92 -14.64 6.11
N CYS A 154 -6.66 -13.34 5.93
CA CYS A 154 -6.60 -12.37 7.02
C CYS A 154 -7.96 -12.21 7.71
N GLU A 155 -9.05 -12.07 6.94
CA GLU A 155 -10.41 -11.96 7.49
C GLU A 155 -10.78 -13.21 8.29
N LYS A 156 -10.54 -14.41 7.77
CA LYS A 156 -10.76 -15.68 8.44
C LYS A 156 -10.05 -15.78 9.79
N GLU A 157 -8.84 -15.28 9.88
CA GLU A 157 -7.97 -15.42 11.04
C GLU A 157 -7.95 -14.20 11.98
N GLY A 158 -8.70 -13.15 11.63
CA GLY A 158 -8.81 -11.93 12.43
C GLY A 158 -7.53 -11.07 12.42
N LEU A 159 -6.79 -11.05 11.32
CA LEU A 159 -5.66 -10.15 11.11
C LEU A 159 -6.08 -8.94 10.25
N GLY A 160 -5.56 -7.76 10.56
CA GLY A 160 -5.71 -6.61 9.68
C GLY A 160 -4.82 -6.73 8.44
N LEU A 161 -5.31 -6.29 7.28
CA LEU A 161 -4.52 -6.25 6.05
C LEU A 161 -4.37 -4.80 5.56
N PHE A 162 -3.13 -4.32 5.43
CA PHE A 162 -2.81 -3.07 4.74
C PHE A 162 -2.27 -3.36 3.35
N LEU A 163 -2.73 -2.59 2.38
CA LEU A 163 -2.22 -2.66 1.02
C LEU A 163 -1.19 -1.55 0.80
N TYR A 164 0.09 -1.92 0.68
CA TYR A 164 1.10 -1.00 0.19
C TYR A 164 0.82 -0.71 -1.29
N TYR A 165 0.85 0.57 -1.63
CA TYR A 165 0.65 1.02 -3.00
C TYR A 165 1.70 2.05 -3.38
N SER A 166 2.48 1.75 -4.43
CA SER A 166 3.42 2.71 -5.01
C SER A 166 2.67 3.84 -5.70
N TYR A 167 2.45 4.93 -4.95
CA TYR A 167 1.71 6.10 -5.41
C TYR A 167 2.61 7.09 -6.15
N ALA A 168 3.78 7.41 -5.58
CA ALA A 168 4.67 8.42 -6.12
C ALA A 168 5.90 7.82 -6.84
N ALA A 169 5.75 6.62 -7.37
CA ALA A 169 6.65 5.99 -8.34
C ALA A 169 5.89 4.97 -9.19
N ASP A 170 6.14 5.00 -10.48
CA ASP A 170 5.73 3.96 -11.41
C ASP A 170 6.67 3.97 -12.62
N TRP A 171 7.60 3.00 -12.64
CA TRP A 171 8.63 2.96 -13.69
C TRP A 171 8.09 2.46 -15.02
N LYS A 172 6.88 1.88 -15.03
CA LYS A 172 6.26 1.36 -16.25
C LYS A 172 5.21 2.30 -16.83
N HIS A 173 4.43 2.99 -15.99
CA HIS A 173 3.28 3.74 -16.46
C HIS A 173 3.68 4.87 -17.43
N PRO A 174 3.05 4.98 -18.63
CA PRO A 174 3.47 5.92 -19.68
C PRO A 174 3.46 7.39 -19.24
N TRP A 175 2.52 7.74 -18.37
CA TRP A 175 2.22 9.12 -17.98
C TRP A 175 2.77 9.52 -16.60
N PHE A 176 3.57 8.63 -15.94
CA PHE A 176 4.31 9.04 -14.76
C PHE A 176 5.38 10.06 -15.18
N TYR A 177 5.70 11.04 -14.32
CA TYR A 177 6.62 12.11 -14.67
C TYR A 177 8.06 11.61 -14.93
N SER A 178 8.84 12.43 -15.60
CA SER A 178 10.21 12.10 -16.04
C SER A 178 11.26 12.47 -14.99
N LEU A 179 12.51 12.02 -15.19
CA LEU A 179 13.64 12.35 -14.33
C LEU A 179 13.90 13.86 -14.25
N GLU A 180 13.65 14.59 -15.34
CA GLU A 180 13.84 16.02 -15.44
C GLU A 180 12.87 16.80 -14.54
N ALA A 181 11.80 16.18 -14.05
CA ALA A 181 10.88 16.77 -13.08
C ALA A 181 11.44 16.83 -11.64
N GLY A 182 12.68 16.39 -11.42
CA GLY A 182 13.45 16.66 -10.21
C GLY A 182 13.70 15.50 -9.27
N TRP A 183 13.11 14.32 -9.48
CA TRP A 183 13.41 13.13 -8.68
C TRP A 183 14.20 12.10 -9.45
N ARG A 184 15.46 11.86 -9.03
CA ARG A 184 16.40 10.95 -9.71
C ARG A 184 15.92 9.49 -9.81
N ASN A 185 14.96 9.06 -8.98
CA ASN A 185 14.42 7.71 -8.98
C ASN A 185 13.03 7.63 -9.62
N ALA A 186 12.54 8.72 -10.22
CA ALA A 186 11.24 8.76 -10.91
C ALA A 186 11.14 7.70 -12.03
N ARG A 187 12.27 7.46 -12.68
CA ARG A 187 12.44 6.48 -13.77
C ARG A 187 13.84 5.86 -13.70
N PRO A 188 14.05 4.63 -14.20
CA PRO A 188 15.41 4.18 -14.52
C PRO A 188 16.06 5.10 -15.56
N ALA A 189 17.36 5.42 -15.37
CA ALA A 189 18.10 6.34 -16.24
C ALA A 189 18.55 5.65 -17.54
N TYR A 190 17.61 5.33 -18.40
CA TYR A 190 17.88 4.69 -19.69
C TYR A 190 18.68 5.62 -20.62
N LYS A 191 19.69 5.07 -21.32
CA LYS A 191 20.45 5.82 -22.34
C LYS A 191 19.59 6.36 -23.46
N VAL A 192 18.53 5.61 -23.84
CA VAL A 192 17.52 6.03 -24.81
C VAL A 192 16.18 5.97 -24.10
N LYS A 193 15.47 7.09 -24.12
CA LYS A 193 14.12 7.16 -23.52
C LYS A 193 13.19 6.17 -24.19
N PRO A 194 12.53 5.27 -23.44
CA PRO A 194 11.56 4.35 -24.01
C PRO A 194 10.42 5.07 -24.71
N GLU A 195 10.02 4.61 -25.90
CA GLU A 195 8.86 5.18 -26.64
C GLU A 195 7.54 5.08 -25.85
N ALA A 196 7.46 4.13 -24.92
CA ALA A 196 6.34 3.98 -24.00
C ALA A 196 6.16 5.18 -23.07
N TYR A 197 7.21 5.98 -22.80
CA TYR A 197 7.14 7.13 -21.90
C TYR A 197 6.60 8.37 -22.62
N LYS A 198 5.37 8.73 -22.31
CA LYS A 198 4.57 9.75 -23.01
C LYS A 198 4.45 11.08 -22.27
N TYR A 199 4.83 11.14 -20.99
CA TYR A 199 4.81 12.36 -20.18
C TYR A 199 5.68 13.45 -20.82
N LYS A 200 5.13 14.66 -21.01
CA LYS A 200 5.82 15.84 -21.57
C LYS A 200 5.65 17.10 -20.72
N LYS A 201 4.51 17.23 -20.03
CA LYS A 201 4.14 18.42 -19.26
C LYS A 201 3.28 18.04 -18.04
N PRO A 202 3.20 18.88 -17.00
CA PRO A 202 2.50 18.54 -15.74
C PRO A 202 1.07 18.07 -15.91
N GLU A 203 0.31 18.64 -16.86
CA GLU A 203 -1.09 18.26 -17.10
C GLU A 203 -1.24 16.80 -17.60
N ASP A 204 -0.21 16.24 -18.23
CA ASP A 204 -0.22 14.85 -18.67
C ASP A 204 -0.29 13.89 -17.48
N PHE A 205 0.19 14.32 -16.30
CA PHE A 205 0.21 13.49 -15.10
C PHE A 205 -1.18 13.11 -14.61
N ARG A 206 -2.21 13.90 -14.95
CA ARG A 206 -3.61 13.58 -14.62
C ARG A 206 -4.01 12.17 -15.09
N LYS A 207 -3.50 11.71 -16.22
CA LYS A 207 -3.76 10.35 -16.74
C LYS A 207 -3.19 9.25 -15.84
N TYR A 208 -2.07 9.53 -15.15
CA TYR A 208 -1.55 8.63 -14.13
C TYR A 208 -2.39 8.67 -12.86
N VAL A 209 -2.83 9.86 -12.43
CA VAL A 209 -3.71 10.01 -11.27
C VAL A 209 -5.04 9.29 -11.49
N ASP A 210 -5.64 9.41 -12.66
CA ASP A 210 -6.89 8.72 -13.01
C ASP A 210 -6.72 7.19 -12.95
N TYR A 211 -5.60 6.67 -13.45
CA TYR A 211 -5.22 5.25 -13.32
C TYR A 211 -5.09 4.83 -11.84
N VAL A 212 -4.39 5.61 -11.01
CA VAL A 212 -4.26 5.34 -9.58
C VAL A 212 -5.63 5.32 -8.89
N HIS A 213 -6.47 6.33 -9.17
CA HIS A 213 -7.80 6.42 -8.56
C HIS A 213 -8.72 5.27 -9.00
N ALA A 214 -8.60 4.80 -10.24
CA ALA A 214 -9.32 3.62 -10.70
C ALA A 214 -8.87 2.37 -9.94
N GLN A 215 -7.56 2.14 -9.81
CA GLN A 215 -7.02 1.01 -9.04
C GLN A 215 -7.36 1.09 -7.54
N LEU A 216 -7.34 2.27 -6.92
CA LEU A 216 -7.78 2.43 -5.51
C LEU A 216 -9.27 2.10 -5.35
N ARG A 217 -10.13 2.44 -6.33
CA ARG A 217 -11.54 2.00 -6.32
C ARG A 217 -11.65 0.48 -6.37
N GLU A 218 -10.88 -0.16 -7.26
CA GLU A 218 -10.85 -1.62 -7.37
C GLU A 218 -10.43 -2.26 -6.04
N LEU A 219 -9.30 -1.84 -5.47
CA LEU A 219 -8.78 -2.38 -4.20
C LEU A 219 -9.76 -2.25 -3.03
N LEU A 220 -10.36 -1.05 -2.87
CA LEU A 220 -11.26 -0.76 -1.75
C LEU A 220 -12.67 -1.37 -1.91
N THR A 221 -13.05 -1.76 -3.13
CA THR A 221 -14.34 -2.41 -3.38
C THR A 221 -14.23 -3.93 -3.46
N GLN A 222 -13.12 -4.46 -3.97
CA GLN A 222 -12.86 -5.90 -4.01
C GLN A 222 -12.51 -6.47 -2.64
N TYR A 223 -11.80 -5.68 -1.80
CA TYR A 223 -11.34 -6.11 -0.47
C TYR A 223 -11.87 -5.16 0.63
N PRO A 224 -13.17 -5.19 0.93
CA PRO A 224 -13.82 -4.16 1.77
C PRO A 224 -13.40 -4.19 3.25
N THR A 225 -12.75 -5.26 3.72
CA THR A 225 -12.33 -5.45 5.12
C THR A 225 -10.86 -5.10 5.39
N ILE A 226 -10.14 -4.55 4.40
CA ILE A 226 -8.74 -4.15 4.61
C ILE A 226 -8.61 -3.05 5.66
N ALA A 227 -7.52 -3.09 6.44
CA ALA A 227 -7.23 -2.11 7.49
C ALA A 227 -6.82 -0.74 6.94
N GLY A 228 -6.24 -0.68 5.73
CA GLY A 228 -5.88 0.59 5.14
C GLY A 228 -4.98 0.53 3.91
N ILE A 229 -4.58 1.71 3.48
CA ILE A 229 -3.64 1.92 2.37
C ILE A 229 -2.35 2.52 2.89
N TRP A 230 -1.24 1.92 2.50
CA TRP A 230 0.12 2.33 2.84
C TRP A 230 0.84 2.84 1.58
N PHE A 231 0.97 4.17 1.45
CA PHE A 231 1.55 4.79 0.27
C PHE A 231 3.08 4.92 0.33
N ASP A 232 3.72 4.83 -0.82
CA ASP A 232 5.15 5.01 -1.04
C ASP A 232 5.43 5.43 -2.52
N PRO A 233 6.60 5.96 -2.83
CA PRO A 233 7.63 6.55 -1.98
C PRO A 233 7.36 8.05 -1.70
N ILE A 234 7.52 8.49 -0.47
CA ILE A 234 7.19 9.87 -0.09
C ILE A 234 8.11 10.91 -0.77
N ILE A 235 9.38 10.56 -1.04
CA ILE A 235 10.32 11.47 -1.71
C ILE A 235 9.87 11.80 -3.12
N GLY A 236 9.24 10.85 -3.83
CA GLY A 236 8.67 11.11 -5.15
C GLY A 236 7.57 12.17 -5.12
N TYR A 237 6.75 12.18 -4.05
CA TYR A 237 5.77 13.23 -3.81
C TYR A 237 6.45 14.56 -3.44
N TYR A 238 7.40 14.57 -2.51
CA TYR A 238 8.05 15.81 -2.08
C TYR A 238 8.82 16.53 -3.18
N ALA A 239 9.37 15.78 -4.12
CA ALA A 239 10.12 16.36 -5.24
C ALA A 239 9.21 17.05 -6.28
N ASN A 240 7.92 16.70 -6.34
CA ASN A 240 6.99 17.24 -7.32
C ASN A 240 5.54 17.25 -6.79
N PRO A 241 5.28 17.93 -5.66
CA PRO A 241 4.01 17.82 -4.94
C PRO A 241 2.80 18.32 -5.74
N ASP A 242 3.00 19.31 -6.61
CA ASP A 242 1.92 20.00 -7.33
C ASP A 242 1.19 19.11 -8.35
N VAL A 243 1.81 18.00 -8.79
CA VAL A 243 1.16 17.07 -9.72
C VAL A 243 0.31 16.02 -9.02
N PHE A 244 0.44 15.87 -7.70
CA PHE A 244 -0.30 14.88 -6.89
C PHE A 244 -1.49 15.52 -6.17
N PRO A 245 -2.75 15.26 -6.58
CA PRO A 245 -3.94 15.76 -5.88
C PRO A 245 -4.20 14.94 -4.61
N ILE A 246 -3.35 15.12 -3.59
CA ILE A 246 -3.35 14.26 -2.41
C ILE A 246 -4.68 14.30 -1.63
N GLU A 247 -5.31 15.49 -1.55
CA GLU A 247 -6.61 15.66 -0.91
C GLU A 247 -7.72 14.90 -1.64
N GLU A 248 -7.72 14.94 -2.98
CA GLU A 248 -8.68 14.18 -3.82
C GLU A 248 -8.49 12.68 -3.60
N THR A 249 -7.23 12.23 -3.54
CA THR A 249 -6.88 10.82 -3.33
C THR A 249 -7.34 10.33 -1.96
N TYR A 250 -7.08 11.09 -0.89
CA TYR A 250 -7.49 10.71 0.47
C TYR A 250 -9.01 10.77 0.64
N THR A 251 -9.67 11.79 0.08
CA THR A 251 -11.14 11.89 0.06
C THR A 251 -11.78 10.68 -0.63
N LEU A 252 -11.19 10.21 -1.74
CA LEU A 252 -11.65 9.01 -2.42
C LEU A 252 -11.61 7.79 -1.50
N ILE A 253 -10.48 7.55 -0.81
CA ILE A 253 -10.32 6.43 0.12
C ILE A 253 -11.32 6.52 1.26
N ARG A 254 -11.43 7.68 1.92
CA ARG A 254 -12.35 7.91 3.04
C ARG A 254 -13.81 7.66 2.68
N ARG A 255 -14.18 8.01 1.45
CA ARG A 255 -15.56 7.79 0.95
C ARG A 255 -15.85 6.32 0.68
N LEU A 256 -14.89 5.58 0.09
CA LEU A 256 -15.07 4.18 -0.29
C LEU A 256 -14.93 3.24 0.91
N SER A 257 -14.05 3.54 1.83
CA SER A 257 -13.77 2.74 3.02
C SER A 257 -13.57 3.65 4.24
N PRO A 258 -14.66 4.02 4.93
CA PRO A 258 -14.61 5.00 6.04
C PRO A 258 -13.73 4.57 7.21
N HIS A 259 -13.51 3.27 7.41
CA HIS A 259 -12.63 2.74 8.46
C HIS A 259 -11.15 2.66 8.05
N ALA A 260 -10.84 2.59 6.75
CA ALA A 260 -9.49 2.37 6.28
C ALA A 260 -8.53 3.48 6.75
N LEU A 261 -7.40 3.07 7.32
CA LEU A 261 -6.33 3.99 7.70
C LEU A 261 -5.45 4.32 6.49
N ILE A 262 -4.86 5.51 6.52
CA ILE A 262 -3.93 5.98 5.48
C ILE A 262 -2.59 6.27 6.13
N SER A 263 -1.51 5.73 5.56
CA SER A 263 -0.14 6.13 5.86
C SER A 263 0.60 6.51 4.58
N PHE A 264 1.44 7.52 4.66
CA PHE A 264 2.37 7.91 3.61
C PHE A 264 3.69 8.35 4.22
N LYS A 265 4.44 7.35 4.78
CA LYS A 265 5.73 7.58 5.45
C LYS A 265 5.63 8.65 6.57
N GLN A 266 6.34 9.77 6.46
CA GLN A 266 6.24 10.86 7.44
C GLN A 266 5.07 11.84 7.17
N GLY A 267 4.27 11.57 6.14
CA GLY A 267 3.07 12.31 5.79
C GLY A 267 3.21 13.25 4.60
N ALA A 268 2.09 13.62 4.00
CA ALA A 268 1.99 14.54 2.88
C ALA A 268 1.30 15.86 3.26
N ASN A 269 0.07 15.80 3.79
CA ASN A 269 -0.75 16.98 4.09
C ASN A 269 -1.31 17.04 5.52
N GLY A 270 -1.09 16.03 6.34
CA GLY A 270 -1.58 15.95 7.71
C GLY A 270 -2.85 15.12 7.90
N ASP A 271 -3.42 14.55 6.84
CA ASP A 271 -4.62 13.69 6.91
C ASP A 271 -4.29 12.19 7.04
N GLU A 272 -3.01 11.84 7.08
CA GLU A 272 -2.55 10.50 7.39
C GLU A 272 -2.97 10.12 8.81
N ASP A 273 -3.18 8.81 9.06
CA ASP A 273 -3.56 8.30 10.38
C ASP A 273 -2.35 8.00 11.25
N PHE A 274 -1.25 7.59 10.65
CA PHE A 274 0.00 7.26 11.33
C PHE A 274 1.20 7.53 10.43
N MET A 275 2.37 7.69 11.06
CA MET A 275 3.67 7.78 10.38
C MET A 275 4.30 6.40 10.27
N ALA A 276 5.02 6.15 9.17
CA ALA A 276 5.73 4.89 8.92
C ALA A 276 7.20 5.13 8.56
N PRO A 277 8.04 5.60 9.52
CA PRO A 277 9.48 5.80 9.28
C PRO A 277 10.23 4.47 9.15
N GLU A 278 11.31 4.50 8.38
CA GLU A 278 12.20 3.35 8.23
C GLU A 278 13.29 3.34 9.30
N ARG A 279 13.56 2.16 9.87
CA ARG A 279 14.79 1.81 10.63
C ARG A 279 15.21 2.78 11.72
N GLY A 280 14.30 3.27 12.49
CA GLY A 280 14.70 4.12 13.62
C GLY A 280 13.86 5.37 13.83
N GLY A 281 12.59 5.28 13.62
CA GLY A 281 11.49 6.13 14.14
C GLY A 281 11.59 7.66 14.10
N ASN A 282 12.78 8.23 14.19
CA ASN A 282 13.00 9.67 14.33
C ASN A 282 13.75 10.31 13.16
N LYS A 283 14.14 9.53 12.15
CA LYS A 283 14.85 10.06 10.99
C LYS A 283 13.86 10.79 10.06
N LYS A 284 14.05 12.09 9.92
CA LYS A 284 13.35 12.88 8.89
C LYS A 284 13.88 12.53 7.51
N VAL A 285 13.01 12.52 6.52
CA VAL A 285 13.37 12.30 5.12
C VAL A 285 12.94 13.52 4.28
N GLY A 286 13.73 13.83 3.24
CA GLY A 286 13.40 14.90 2.32
C GLY A 286 13.55 16.30 2.91
N GLU A 287 14.44 16.52 3.88
CA GLU A 287 14.63 17.81 4.56
C GLU A 287 14.94 18.97 3.59
N GLN A 288 15.46 18.68 2.41
CA GLN A 288 15.67 19.66 1.34
C GLN A 288 14.37 20.20 0.72
N TYR A 289 13.22 19.57 0.97
CA TYR A 289 11.93 19.98 0.44
C TYR A 289 11.10 20.70 1.51
N PRO A 290 10.63 21.94 1.28
CA PRO A 290 9.78 22.65 2.25
C PRO A 290 8.49 21.90 2.62
N VAL A 291 7.89 21.18 1.64
CA VAL A 291 6.71 20.37 1.86
C VAL A 291 6.95 19.24 2.87
N ALA A 292 8.15 18.64 2.87
CA ALA A 292 8.51 17.59 3.81
C ALA A 292 8.58 18.07 5.25
N GLN A 293 9.12 19.28 5.47
CA GLN A 293 9.18 19.90 6.79
C GLN A 293 7.77 20.18 7.32
N ARG A 294 6.91 20.79 6.50
CA ARG A 294 5.50 21.04 6.85
C ARG A 294 4.77 19.73 7.18
N ALA A 295 4.89 18.72 6.32
CA ALA A 295 4.24 17.44 6.50
C ALA A 295 4.68 16.76 7.81
N TYR A 296 5.97 16.79 8.13
CA TYR A 296 6.49 16.25 9.40
C TYR A 296 5.87 16.96 10.60
N GLU A 297 5.80 18.29 10.62
CA GLU A 297 5.21 19.05 11.73
C GLU A 297 3.72 18.70 11.96
N LEU A 298 2.97 18.48 10.87
CA LEU A 298 1.55 18.08 10.94
C LEU A 298 1.36 16.65 11.46
N ASN A 299 2.35 15.77 11.31
CA ASN A 299 2.22 14.35 11.61
C ASN A 299 3.03 13.87 12.82
N LYS A 300 4.01 14.62 13.31
CA LYS A 300 5.00 14.17 14.33
C LYS A 300 4.41 13.59 15.62
N ASN A 301 3.18 13.99 15.98
CA ASN A 301 2.49 13.53 17.19
C ASN A 301 1.53 12.35 16.93
N LYS A 302 1.44 11.86 15.70
CA LYS A 302 0.61 10.71 15.36
C LYS A 302 1.26 9.40 15.79
N PRO A 303 0.49 8.29 15.89
CA PRO A 303 1.04 6.96 16.07
C PRO A 303 2.13 6.69 15.04
N LYS A 304 3.11 5.88 15.41
CA LYS A 304 4.23 5.52 14.54
C LYS A 304 4.33 4.02 14.36
N GLU A 305 4.67 3.62 13.15
CA GLU A 305 5.02 2.26 12.77
C GLU A 305 6.43 2.28 12.20
N VAL A 306 7.39 1.68 12.92
CA VAL A 306 8.76 1.55 12.40
C VAL A 306 8.86 0.31 11.55
N CYS A 307 9.19 0.47 10.26
CA CYS A 307 9.41 -0.68 9.40
C CYS A 307 10.89 -1.07 9.32
N ASN A 308 11.14 -2.38 9.44
CA ASN A 308 12.46 -3.00 9.34
C ASN A 308 12.36 -4.29 8.50
N THR A 309 13.49 -4.91 8.16
CA THR A 309 13.52 -6.08 7.26
C THR A 309 14.32 -7.22 7.86
N MET A 310 13.89 -8.46 7.57
CA MET A 310 14.63 -9.69 7.89
C MET A 310 15.97 -9.78 7.15
N GLN A 311 16.17 -8.98 6.10
CA GLN A 311 17.41 -8.90 5.33
C GLN A 311 18.23 -7.69 5.81
N PRO A 312 19.14 -7.82 6.82
CA PRO A 312 19.86 -6.72 7.41
C PRO A 312 20.86 -6.10 6.44
N HIS A 313 21.47 -4.98 6.82
CA HIS A 313 22.50 -4.38 6.00
C HIS A 313 23.74 -5.28 5.89
N LEU A 314 24.11 -5.66 4.66
CA LEU A 314 25.34 -6.39 4.37
C LEU A 314 26.25 -5.57 3.45
N PRO A 315 27.58 -5.57 3.71
CA PRO A 315 28.55 -4.96 2.80
C PRO A 315 28.40 -5.49 1.37
N GLY A 316 28.27 -4.58 0.41
CA GLY A 316 28.12 -4.92 -1.02
C GLY A 316 26.70 -5.30 -1.46
N ALA A 317 25.81 -5.72 -0.56
CA ALA A 317 24.42 -6.04 -0.87
C ALA A 317 23.43 -4.96 -0.35
N GLY A 318 23.86 -4.16 0.63
CA GLY A 318 23.00 -3.22 1.31
C GLY A 318 21.93 -3.93 2.15
N ASN A 319 20.79 -3.29 2.33
CA ASN A 319 19.59 -3.88 2.88
C ASN A 319 18.49 -3.86 1.81
N ASN A 320 17.66 -4.89 1.79
CA ASN A 320 16.63 -5.05 0.78
C ASN A 320 15.29 -5.38 1.44
N TRP A 321 14.20 -4.96 0.78
CA TRP A 321 12.85 -5.34 1.18
C TRP A 321 12.40 -6.58 0.40
N GLY A 322 12.56 -6.60 -0.92
CA GLY A 322 12.35 -7.77 -1.75
C GLY A 322 13.50 -8.78 -1.64
N TYR A 323 13.24 -10.03 -2.01
CA TYR A 323 14.23 -11.10 -1.98
C TYR A 323 15.55 -10.71 -2.67
N ASN A 324 16.65 -10.87 -1.93
CA ASN A 324 18.00 -10.75 -2.46
C ASN A 324 18.82 -11.94 -2.00
N LYS A 325 19.23 -12.78 -2.94
CA LYS A 325 20.01 -14.01 -2.69
C LYS A 325 21.31 -13.79 -1.95
N ALA A 326 21.87 -12.58 -1.97
CA ALA A 326 23.08 -12.25 -1.23
C ALA A 326 22.85 -12.26 0.30
N HIS A 327 21.61 -12.23 0.76
CA HIS A 327 21.26 -12.32 2.17
C HIS A 327 21.00 -13.76 2.66
N ASN A 328 21.02 -14.76 1.78
CA ASN A 328 20.87 -16.17 2.19
C ASN A 328 21.96 -16.53 3.21
N GLY A 329 21.56 -17.11 4.34
CA GLY A 329 22.45 -17.39 5.48
C GLY A 329 22.66 -16.21 6.45
N HIS A 330 22.01 -15.05 6.19
CA HIS A 330 22.24 -13.81 6.94
C HIS A 330 20.94 -13.13 7.40
N HIS A 331 19.79 -13.81 7.32
CA HIS A 331 18.55 -13.23 7.83
C HIS A 331 18.58 -13.10 9.36
N LEU A 332 17.84 -12.11 9.88
CA LEU A 332 17.76 -11.85 11.31
C LEU A 332 17.33 -13.10 12.08
N LYS A 333 17.96 -13.30 13.25
CA LYS A 333 17.64 -14.38 14.18
C LYS A 333 16.66 -13.91 15.26
N VAL A 334 16.11 -14.83 16.02
CA VAL A 334 15.10 -14.57 17.06
C VAL A 334 15.48 -13.43 17.99
N ASP A 335 16.71 -13.44 18.52
CA ASP A 335 17.15 -12.42 19.47
C ASP A 335 17.26 -11.02 18.84
N GLU A 336 17.68 -10.95 17.57
CA GLU A 336 17.75 -9.70 16.82
C GLU A 336 16.34 -9.12 16.58
N VAL A 337 15.36 -9.97 16.24
CA VAL A 337 13.96 -9.56 16.09
C VAL A 337 13.37 -9.12 17.42
N LYS A 338 13.66 -9.82 18.54
CA LYS A 338 13.24 -9.42 19.89
C LYS A 338 13.78 -8.05 20.26
N ILE A 339 15.04 -7.74 19.94
CA ILE A 339 15.64 -6.42 20.17
C ILE A 339 14.86 -5.34 19.39
N LEU A 340 14.63 -5.56 18.08
CA LEU A 340 13.86 -4.60 17.25
C LEU A 340 12.45 -4.37 17.78
N LEU A 341 11.77 -5.44 18.20
CA LEU A 341 10.42 -5.35 18.76
C LEU A 341 10.45 -4.61 20.11
N GLY A 342 11.37 -4.97 20.99
CA GLY A 342 11.55 -4.30 22.28
C GLY A 342 11.81 -2.80 22.14
N ASP A 343 12.71 -2.41 21.23
CA ASP A 343 13.01 -1.00 20.95
C ASP A 343 11.78 -0.25 20.42
N ALA A 344 11.01 -0.84 19.51
CA ALA A 344 9.79 -0.24 19.01
C ALA A 344 8.76 -0.04 20.14
N LEU A 345 8.53 -1.07 20.96
CA LEU A 345 7.56 -1.04 22.06
C LEU A 345 7.95 -0.02 23.14
N LEU A 346 9.22 0.07 23.52
CA LEU A 346 9.74 1.06 24.48
C LEU A 346 9.49 2.50 24.01
N ASN A 347 9.54 2.74 22.69
CA ASN A 347 9.24 4.04 22.09
C ASN A 347 7.73 4.27 21.82
N GLY A 348 6.86 3.33 22.17
CA GLY A 348 5.44 3.42 21.90
C GLY A 348 5.07 3.24 20.42
N TYR A 349 5.92 2.61 19.62
CA TYR A 349 5.73 2.39 18.17
C TYR A 349 5.25 0.96 17.89
N ASN A 350 4.62 0.78 16.74
CA ASN A 350 4.46 -0.54 16.15
C ASN A 350 5.73 -0.93 15.40
N LEU A 351 6.08 -2.21 15.41
CA LEU A 351 7.09 -2.77 14.51
C LEU A 351 6.38 -3.41 13.31
N LEU A 352 6.76 -3.03 12.10
CA LEU A 352 6.41 -3.69 10.84
C LEU A 352 7.66 -4.39 10.30
N LEU A 353 7.73 -5.72 10.44
CA LEU A 353 8.91 -6.52 10.08
C LEU A 353 8.72 -7.18 8.72
N ASN A 354 9.58 -6.84 7.78
CA ASN A 354 9.47 -7.27 6.40
C ASN A 354 10.14 -8.61 6.12
N ILE A 355 9.44 -9.44 5.35
CA ILE A 355 9.96 -10.61 4.65
C ILE A 355 10.00 -10.33 3.14
N GLY A 356 10.96 -10.96 2.44
CA GLY A 356 11.07 -10.93 0.98
C GLY A 356 10.86 -12.33 0.41
N PRO A 357 9.64 -12.70 -0.01
CA PRO A 357 9.36 -14.03 -0.56
C PRO A 357 10.25 -14.41 -1.73
N LEU A 358 10.55 -15.71 -1.83
CA LEU A 358 11.31 -16.33 -2.90
C LEU A 358 10.65 -16.11 -4.28
N PRO A 359 11.33 -16.42 -5.40
CA PRO A 359 10.78 -16.22 -6.75
C PRO A 359 9.42 -16.87 -6.98
N ASP A 360 9.15 -18.02 -6.37
CA ASP A 360 7.88 -18.74 -6.46
C ASP A 360 6.80 -18.23 -5.48
N GLY A 361 7.14 -17.25 -4.63
CA GLY A 361 6.24 -16.66 -3.63
C GLY A 361 6.27 -17.35 -2.27
N SER A 362 7.01 -18.43 -2.08
CA SER A 362 7.18 -19.06 -0.77
C SER A 362 7.98 -18.17 0.18
N VAL A 363 7.69 -18.30 1.47
CA VAL A 363 8.46 -17.59 2.51
C VAL A 363 9.85 -18.22 2.64
N HIS A 364 10.87 -17.37 2.80
CA HIS A 364 12.25 -17.84 2.94
C HIS A 364 12.41 -18.75 4.18
N PRO A 365 13.10 -19.91 4.07
CA PRO A 365 13.24 -20.87 5.19
C PRO A 365 13.79 -20.24 6.47
N GLU A 366 14.76 -19.33 6.38
CA GLU A 366 15.32 -18.63 7.55
C GLU A 366 14.28 -17.75 8.24
N ASP A 367 13.39 -17.09 7.47
CA ASP A 367 12.30 -16.28 8.01
C ASP A 367 11.28 -17.19 8.72
N ILE A 368 10.95 -18.34 8.12
CA ILE A 368 10.07 -19.34 8.74
C ILE A 368 10.65 -19.82 10.07
N GLU A 369 11.95 -20.18 10.10
CA GLU A 369 12.64 -20.62 11.30
C GLU A 369 12.58 -19.57 12.41
N THR A 370 12.97 -18.33 12.10
CA THR A 370 12.99 -17.22 13.07
C THR A 370 11.59 -16.91 13.57
N LEU A 371 10.62 -16.66 12.67
CA LEU A 371 9.27 -16.24 13.04
C LEU A 371 8.50 -17.35 13.78
N SER A 372 8.74 -18.62 13.43
CA SER A 372 8.11 -19.76 14.13
C SER A 372 8.59 -19.95 15.55
N ASN A 373 9.79 -19.47 15.87
CA ASN A 373 10.42 -19.58 17.19
C ASN A 373 10.35 -18.28 18.00
N LEU A 374 9.72 -17.23 17.43
CA LEU A 374 9.51 -15.97 18.13
C LEU A 374 8.37 -16.13 19.14
N LYS A 375 8.69 -16.67 20.31
CA LYS A 375 7.73 -16.75 21.42
C LYS A 375 7.50 -15.34 21.97
N GLN A 376 6.24 -14.93 22.07
CA GLN A 376 5.86 -13.79 22.90
C GLN A 376 5.88 -14.27 24.37
N GLU A 377 6.66 -13.60 25.19
CA GLU A 377 6.61 -13.71 26.65
C GLU A 377 5.46 -12.88 27.19
#